data_17faa37e0a2acdaa1f8c4ae3c52db9e7
#
_entry.id   17faa37e0a2acdaa1f8c4ae3c52db9e7
#
_cell.length_a   1.000
_cell.length_b   1.000
_cell.length_c   1.000
_cell.angle_alpha   90.00
_cell.angle_beta   90.00
_cell.angle_gamma   90.00
#
_symmetry.space_group_name_H-M   'P 1'
#
loop_
_entity.id
_entity.type
_entity.pdbx_description
1 polymer ?
#
loop_
_entity_poly.entity_id
_entity_poly.type
_entity_poly.pdbx_seq_one_letter_code
_entity_poly.pdbx_strand_id
1 'polypeptide(L)'
;MSSPLTLPDRRAVLVGAAGLASLGLAPQALAKRTDPIVRTRHGPVLGLREGGQLVFKGVRYGADTGPRRFQPPLPPAPWTRPLPCTAFGHASLQRGKEADQSEDCLFLNVWTPGADAARRPVMLYIHGGAYMTGSGSSPLIDGARLAARGDVVVVTVNHRLGPFGYSYLNRLIPGFEDGGNAGMLDLVLALRWVRDNIAAFGGDPGRVMLFGQSGGGAKIATLMAMPAASGLFQRAATMSGQQLTASGPGNATRRTQALLDTLKVRPESLATLPAAQIVEALGATDPVIGSGGLYFGPVLDERSLTRHPFYPDAPPQSAGIPMMIGNTRDETRGFFSDPGVVIRRYRELYPAWSPSDVFFGATTASRSWRAAIVEAELRARQGSPVFAYQLDWRSPKDGGIWGAPHTLDIPLVFGTLDAPGSITGTGEDSRAVSGL
;
A
#
# COMPACT_ATOMS: atom_id res chain seq x y z
N MET A 1 11.70 58.81 -67.12
CA MET A 1 12.36 58.26 -68.34
C MET A 1 12.78 56.86 -67.97
N SER A 2 11.90 55.95 -68.16
CA SER A 2 11.75 54.99 -69.25
C SER A 2 12.93 53.99 -69.34
N SER A 3 12.61 52.81 -68.89
CA SER A 3 12.53 51.54 -69.63
C SER A 3 13.79 50.71 -69.75
N PRO A 4 13.73 49.44 -70.09
CA PRO A 4 12.93 48.34 -69.49
C PRO A 4 13.77 47.07 -69.32
N LEU A 5 13.05 46.03 -68.79
CA LEU A 5 13.38 44.62 -68.70
C LEU A 5 14.02 44.00 -69.98
N THR A 6 14.91 43.02 -69.77
CA THR A 6 14.95 41.83 -70.63
C THR A 6 15.52 40.64 -69.84
N LEU A 7 14.72 39.57 -69.85
CA LEU A 7 15.15 38.19 -69.55
C LEU A 7 15.89 37.59 -70.73
N PRO A 8 16.78 36.65 -70.52
CA PRO A 8 17.03 35.58 -71.48
C PRO A 8 16.94 34.20 -70.83
N ASP A 9 16.21 33.51 -71.41
CA ASP A 9 16.15 32.28 -72.20
C ASP A 9 16.90 31.04 -71.63
N ARG A 10 16.18 30.01 -71.74
CA ARG A 10 16.49 28.62 -71.37
C ARG A 10 17.52 28.02 -72.37
N ARG A 11 18.21 27.01 -71.83
CA ARG A 11 18.96 25.90 -72.46
C ARG A 11 20.49 26.04 -72.45
N ALA A 12 21.07 25.26 -71.52
CA ALA A 12 22.21 24.39 -71.85
C ALA A 12 22.33 23.29 -70.79
N VAL A 13 22.16 22.09 -71.20
CA VAL A 13 22.49 20.82 -70.57
C VAL A 13 24.02 20.66 -70.72
N LEU A 14 24.69 20.17 -69.65
CA LEU A 14 25.65 19.05 -69.73
C LEU A 14 26.42 18.83 -68.43
N VAL A 15 26.16 17.67 -67.82
CA VAL A 15 27.12 16.66 -67.39
C VAL A 15 28.31 17.12 -66.53
N GLY A 16 28.21 16.85 -65.23
CA GLY A 16 29.32 16.71 -64.30
C GLY A 16 28.98 15.60 -63.30
N ALA A 17 29.49 14.42 -63.54
CA ALA A 17 29.44 13.31 -62.64
C ALA A 17 30.31 13.61 -61.42
N ALA A 18 29.71 13.85 -60.26
CA ALA A 18 30.39 13.83 -58.98
C ALA A 18 29.66 12.84 -58.07
N GLY A 19 30.38 11.83 -57.64
CA GLY A 19 29.86 10.72 -56.83
C GLY A 19 29.28 11.20 -55.53
N LEU A 20 27.97 11.02 -55.36
CA LEU A 20 27.28 11.04 -54.06
C LEU A 20 27.49 9.68 -53.41
N ALA A 21 28.43 9.63 -52.46
CA ALA A 21 28.47 8.56 -51.49
C ALA A 21 27.15 8.57 -50.74
N SER A 22 26.26 7.68 -51.11
CA SER A 22 25.05 7.37 -50.33
C SER A 22 25.48 6.76 -49.00
N LEU A 23 25.60 7.56 -47.96
CA LEU A 23 25.54 7.10 -46.60
C LEU A 23 24.16 6.44 -46.43
N GLY A 24 24.15 5.14 -46.61
CA GLY A 24 23.03 4.30 -46.30
C GLY A 24 22.76 4.44 -44.81
N LEU A 25 21.80 5.29 -44.46
CA LEU A 25 21.08 5.14 -43.19
C LEU A 25 20.40 3.79 -43.26
N ALA A 26 21.09 2.76 -42.73
CA ALA A 26 20.46 1.51 -42.40
C ALA A 26 19.24 1.85 -41.52
N PRO A 27 18.04 1.44 -41.88
CA PRO A 27 16.91 1.56 -40.97
C PRO A 27 17.32 0.81 -39.69
N GLN A 28 17.52 1.52 -38.59
CA GLN A 28 17.58 0.88 -37.30
C GLN A 28 16.28 0.11 -37.20
N ALA A 29 16.34 -1.21 -37.43
CA ALA A 29 15.26 -2.10 -37.15
C ALA A 29 14.92 -1.85 -35.68
N LEU A 30 13.78 -1.21 -35.41
CA LEU A 30 13.16 -1.20 -34.10
C LEU A 30 12.95 -2.69 -33.76
N ALA A 31 13.94 -3.27 -33.09
CA ALA A 31 13.78 -4.60 -32.53
C ALA A 31 12.47 -4.56 -31.75
N LYS A 32 11.48 -5.34 -32.13
CA LYS A 32 10.25 -5.54 -31.37
C LYS A 32 10.72 -5.87 -29.95
N ARG A 33 10.60 -4.90 -29.03
CA ARG A 33 10.93 -5.13 -27.62
C ARG A 33 9.96 -6.19 -27.15
N THR A 34 10.46 -7.39 -26.96
CA THR A 34 9.68 -8.47 -26.39
C THR A 34 9.28 -8.12 -24.95
N ASP A 35 8.08 -8.52 -24.55
CA ASP A 35 7.62 -8.33 -23.19
C ASP A 35 8.58 -8.98 -22.19
N PRO A 36 8.82 -8.36 -21.02
CA PRO A 36 9.82 -8.83 -20.09
C PRO A 36 9.37 -10.14 -19.42
N ILE A 37 10.25 -11.15 -19.42
CA ILE A 37 10.07 -12.37 -18.63
C ILE A 37 11.10 -12.37 -17.52
N VAL A 38 10.63 -12.51 -16.28
CA VAL A 38 11.46 -12.62 -15.07
C VAL A 38 11.22 -14.00 -14.46
N ARG A 39 12.28 -14.67 -14.01
CA ARG A 39 12.21 -15.98 -13.36
C ARG A 39 12.18 -15.81 -11.85
N THR A 40 11.06 -16.20 -11.23
CA THR A 40 10.92 -16.30 -9.78
C THR A 40 11.28 -17.72 -9.30
N ARG A 41 11.38 -17.91 -7.98
CA ARG A 41 11.58 -19.27 -7.39
C ARG A 41 10.47 -20.26 -7.75
N HIS A 42 9.25 -19.78 -8.00
CA HIS A 42 8.10 -20.62 -8.28
C HIS A 42 7.88 -20.81 -9.79
N GLY A 43 8.43 -19.96 -10.62
CA GLY A 43 8.32 -20.04 -12.07
C GLY A 43 8.50 -18.69 -12.75
N PRO A 44 8.54 -18.66 -14.09
CA PRO A 44 8.68 -17.43 -14.85
C PRO A 44 7.37 -16.62 -14.86
N VAL A 45 7.49 -15.28 -14.84
CA VAL A 45 6.38 -14.33 -14.97
C VAL A 45 6.62 -13.41 -16.17
N LEU A 46 5.56 -13.14 -16.93
CA LEU A 46 5.56 -12.25 -18.09
C LEU A 46 4.93 -10.92 -17.69
N GLY A 47 5.67 -9.82 -17.78
CA GLY A 47 5.20 -8.48 -17.48
C GLY A 47 4.94 -7.63 -18.72
N LEU A 48 4.78 -6.34 -18.51
CA LEU A 48 4.55 -5.29 -19.50
C LEU A 48 5.72 -4.28 -19.51
N ARG A 49 5.78 -3.49 -20.58
CA ARG A 49 6.58 -2.26 -20.64
C ARG A 49 5.63 -1.07 -20.72
N GLU A 50 5.58 -0.30 -19.65
CA GLU A 50 4.72 0.89 -19.53
C GLU A 50 5.55 2.10 -19.10
N GLY A 51 5.47 3.22 -19.81
CA GLY A 51 6.14 4.48 -19.43
C GLY A 51 7.66 4.37 -19.21
N GLY A 52 8.34 3.47 -19.91
CA GLY A 52 9.78 3.22 -19.73
C GLY A 52 10.13 2.27 -18.59
N GLN A 53 9.16 1.82 -17.82
CA GLN A 53 9.30 0.86 -16.72
C GLN A 53 8.95 -0.56 -17.15
N LEU A 54 9.46 -1.55 -16.41
CA LEU A 54 8.93 -2.91 -16.44
C LEU A 54 7.88 -3.04 -15.35
N VAL A 55 6.71 -3.53 -15.71
CA VAL A 55 5.55 -3.63 -14.83
C VAL A 55 5.04 -5.05 -14.80
N PHE A 56 4.87 -5.59 -13.60
CA PHE A 56 4.33 -6.92 -13.36
C PHE A 56 3.15 -6.80 -12.40
N LYS A 57 1.93 -6.97 -12.90
CA LYS A 57 0.68 -6.86 -12.13
C LYS A 57 0.15 -8.27 -11.83
N GLY A 58 -0.32 -8.50 -10.61
CA GLY A 58 -0.90 -9.79 -10.23
C GLY A 58 0.13 -10.93 -10.12
N VAL A 59 1.33 -10.65 -9.67
CA VAL A 59 2.34 -11.69 -9.39
C VAL A 59 1.90 -12.48 -8.16
N ARG A 60 1.68 -13.79 -8.32
CA ARG A 60 1.24 -14.68 -7.25
C ARG A 60 2.38 -14.92 -6.25
N TYR A 61 2.18 -14.55 -4.98
CA TYR A 61 3.14 -14.82 -3.90
C TYR A 61 2.65 -15.89 -2.92
N GLY A 62 1.35 -16.20 -2.92
CA GLY A 62 0.73 -17.21 -2.07
C GLY A 62 -0.26 -18.08 -2.85
N ALA A 63 -0.56 -19.25 -2.30
CA ALA A 63 -1.59 -20.14 -2.81
C ALA A 63 -2.99 -19.57 -2.57
N ASP A 64 -3.99 -20.07 -3.29
CA ASP A 64 -5.40 -19.76 -3.05
C ASP A 64 -5.77 -20.07 -1.60
N THR A 65 -6.35 -19.09 -0.92
CA THR A 65 -6.74 -19.19 0.50
C THR A 65 -8.15 -19.74 0.70
N GLY A 66 -8.98 -19.83 -0.33
CA GLY A 66 -10.35 -20.35 -0.24
C GLY A 66 -10.44 -21.76 0.35
N PRO A 67 -9.71 -22.75 -0.15
CA PRO A 67 -9.66 -24.11 0.39
C PRO A 67 -9.06 -24.20 1.80
N ARG A 68 -8.38 -23.14 2.25
CA ARG A 68 -7.66 -23.05 3.52
C ARG A 68 -8.05 -21.80 4.30
N ARG A 69 -9.31 -21.42 4.21
CA ARG A 69 -9.85 -20.23 4.91
C ARG A 69 -9.46 -20.25 6.40
N PHE A 70 -9.02 -19.09 6.92
CA PHE A 70 -8.53 -18.84 8.28
C PHE A 70 -7.23 -19.56 8.67
N GLN A 71 -6.62 -20.31 7.78
CA GLN A 71 -5.32 -20.96 8.00
C GLN A 71 -4.15 -20.04 7.59
N PRO A 72 -2.92 -20.28 8.09
CA PRO A 72 -1.73 -19.61 7.61
C PRO A 72 -1.58 -19.76 6.09
N PRO A 73 -1.03 -18.74 5.40
CA PRO A 73 -0.81 -18.81 3.96
C PRO A 73 0.27 -19.83 3.62
N LEU A 74 0.18 -20.40 2.42
CA LEU A 74 1.20 -21.24 1.84
C LEU A 74 1.82 -20.56 0.62
N PRO A 75 3.09 -20.85 0.28
CA PRO A 75 3.65 -20.49 -1.01
C PRO A 75 2.83 -21.09 -2.15
N PRO A 76 2.83 -20.48 -3.35
CA PRO A 76 2.16 -21.04 -4.50
C PRO A 76 2.87 -22.32 -4.99
N ALA A 77 2.13 -23.20 -5.64
CA ALA A 77 2.73 -24.32 -6.37
C ALA A 77 3.65 -23.80 -7.49
N PRO A 78 4.78 -24.47 -7.77
CA PRO A 78 5.66 -24.06 -8.86
C PRO A 78 5.03 -24.27 -10.24
N TRP A 79 5.44 -23.42 -11.21
CA TRP A 79 5.00 -23.51 -12.60
C TRP A 79 6.18 -23.39 -13.56
N THR A 80 6.01 -23.89 -14.79
CA THR A 80 7.09 -23.97 -15.79
C THR A 80 6.92 -23.00 -16.97
N ARG A 81 5.67 -22.62 -17.29
CA ARG A 81 5.36 -21.68 -18.39
C ARG A 81 5.25 -20.26 -17.83
N PRO A 82 5.66 -19.22 -18.57
CA PRO A 82 5.48 -17.85 -18.12
C PRO A 82 4.02 -17.55 -17.79
N LEU A 83 3.72 -17.17 -16.54
CA LEU A 83 2.41 -16.69 -16.15
C LEU A 83 2.25 -15.22 -16.57
N PRO A 84 1.16 -14.85 -17.27
CA PRO A 84 0.86 -13.47 -17.55
C PRO A 84 0.65 -12.68 -16.25
N CYS A 85 1.49 -11.66 -16.03
CA CYS A 85 1.38 -10.70 -14.94
C CYS A 85 1.14 -9.31 -15.53
N THR A 86 0.08 -9.21 -16.34
CA THR A 86 -0.27 -8.02 -17.14
C THR A 86 -1.54 -7.32 -16.63
N ALA A 87 -2.23 -7.92 -15.68
CA ALA A 87 -3.40 -7.37 -15.00
C ALA A 87 -3.29 -7.59 -13.50
N PHE A 88 -3.94 -6.72 -12.73
CA PHE A 88 -3.99 -6.88 -11.26
C PHE A 88 -4.66 -8.20 -10.87
N GLY A 89 -4.17 -8.83 -9.82
CA GLY A 89 -4.84 -9.97 -9.20
C GLY A 89 -6.01 -9.49 -8.32
N HIS A 90 -6.86 -10.44 -7.93
CA HIS A 90 -8.05 -10.14 -7.13
C HIS A 90 -7.71 -9.46 -5.81
N ALA A 91 -8.53 -8.51 -5.41
CA ALA A 91 -8.53 -7.96 -4.06
C ALA A 91 -9.09 -8.98 -3.06
N SER A 92 -8.75 -8.83 -1.78
CA SER A 92 -9.39 -9.60 -0.71
C SER A 92 -10.87 -9.30 -0.61
N LEU A 93 -11.68 -10.29 -0.26
CA LEU A 93 -13.08 -10.12 0.04
C LEU A 93 -13.28 -9.09 1.17
N GLN A 94 -14.17 -8.13 0.94
CA GLN A 94 -14.40 -6.99 1.83
C GLN A 94 -15.74 -6.31 1.52
N ARG A 95 -16.25 -5.51 2.47
CA ARG A 95 -17.30 -4.54 2.16
C ARG A 95 -16.66 -3.30 1.55
N GLY A 96 -17.07 -2.91 0.38
CA GLY A 96 -16.49 -1.73 -0.27
C GLY A 96 -16.67 -1.75 -1.78
N LYS A 97 -15.96 -0.84 -2.47
CA LYS A 97 -16.08 -0.60 -3.91
C LYS A 97 -14.97 -1.29 -4.73
N GLU A 98 -14.13 -2.10 -4.10
CA GLU A 98 -13.09 -2.84 -4.81
C GLU A 98 -13.75 -3.81 -5.81
N ALA A 99 -13.29 -3.75 -7.06
CA ALA A 99 -13.67 -4.71 -8.08
C ALA A 99 -12.88 -6.03 -7.91
N ASP A 100 -13.33 -7.08 -8.57
CA ASP A 100 -12.62 -8.37 -8.64
C ASP A 100 -12.14 -8.91 -7.29
N GLN A 101 -13.07 -9.07 -6.35
CA GLN A 101 -12.76 -9.64 -5.03
C GLN A 101 -12.79 -11.17 -5.04
N SER A 102 -11.83 -11.79 -4.36
CA SER A 102 -11.76 -13.25 -4.20
C SER A 102 -11.05 -13.64 -2.90
N GLU A 103 -11.24 -14.86 -2.47
CA GLU A 103 -10.38 -15.48 -1.45
C GLU A 103 -8.99 -15.82 -2.04
N ASP A 104 -8.90 -16.06 -3.34
CA ASP A 104 -7.64 -16.15 -4.07
C ASP A 104 -7.08 -14.75 -4.33
N CYS A 105 -6.52 -14.12 -3.28
CA CYS A 105 -6.11 -12.72 -3.30
C CYS A 105 -4.61 -12.48 -3.01
N LEU A 106 -3.81 -13.53 -2.84
CA LEU A 106 -2.41 -13.38 -2.46
C LEU A 106 -1.52 -13.02 -3.65
N PHE A 107 -1.69 -11.79 -4.13
CA PHE A 107 -0.97 -11.20 -5.26
C PHE A 107 -0.23 -9.93 -4.84
N LEU A 108 0.86 -9.66 -5.54
CA LEU A 108 1.60 -8.40 -5.45
C LEU A 108 1.87 -7.84 -6.85
N ASN A 109 2.26 -6.58 -6.91
CA ASN A 109 2.60 -5.90 -8.14
C ASN A 109 4.01 -5.32 -8.02
N VAL A 110 4.75 -5.27 -9.12
CA VAL A 110 6.14 -4.79 -9.16
C VAL A 110 6.30 -3.79 -10.30
N TRP A 111 6.82 -2.61 -9.99
CA TRP A 111 7.30 -1.61 -10.94
C TRP A 111 8.81 -1.48 -10.78
N THR A 112 9.56 -1.56 -11.86
CA THR A 112 11.02 -1.46 -11.81
C THR A 112 11.58 -0.77 -13.06
N PRO A 113 12.61 0.06 -12.91
CA PRO A 113 13.35 0.62 -14.06
C PRO A 113 14.02 -0.47 -14.92
N GLY A 114 14.38 -1.61 -14.34
CA GLY A 114 15.04 -2.70 -15.06
C GLY A 114 15.15 -3.98 -14.25
N ALA A 115 14.99 -5.12 -14.92
CA ALA A 115 15.29 -6.45 -14.39
C ALA A 115 16.77 -6.77 -14.66
N ASP A 116 17.66 -6.06 -14.00
CA ASP A 116 19.12 -6.08 -14.17
C ASP A 116 19.83 -6.31 -12.82
N ALA A 117 21.15 -6.18 -12.79
CA ALA A 117 21.97 -6.39 -11.59
C ALA A 117 22.20 -5.10 -10.75
N ALA A 118 21.39 -4.04 -10.94
CA ALA A 118 21.64 -2.73 -10.31
C ALA A 118 21.42 -2.72 -8.78
N ARG A 119 20.70 -3.71 -8.21
CA ARG A 119 20.46 -3.82 -6.77
C ARG A 119 19.80 -2.55 -6.21
N ARG A 120 18.70 -2.12 -6.82
CA ARG A 120 17.94 -0.93 -6.42
C ARG A 120 17.32 -1.10 -5.03
N PRO A 121 17.14 -0.03 -4.27
CA PRO A 121 16.30 -0.07 -3.09
C PRO A 121 14.89 -0.55 -3.45
N VAL A 122 14.27 -1.28 -2.52
CA VAL A 122 12.91 -1.79 -2.69
C VAL A 122 11.99 -1.02 -1.75
N MET A 123 10.91 -0.46 -2.29
CA MET A 123 9.85 0.20 -1.53
C MET A 123 8.58 -0.64 -1.60
N LEU A 124 8.23 -1.32 -0.51
CA LEU A 124 7.02 -2.13 -0.43
C LEU A 124 5.93 -1.36 0.29
N TYR A 125 4.85 -1.07 -0.43
CA TYR A 125 3.68 -0.37 0.10
C TYR A 125 2.63 -1.35 0.61
N ILE A 126 2.15 -1.09 1.83
CA ILE A 126 1.01 -1.78 2.42
C ILE A 126 -0.16 -0.81 2.46
N HIS A 127 -1.26 -1.17 1.80
CA HIS A 127 -2.43 -0.31 1.66
C HIS A 127 -3.18 -0.08 2.99
N GLY A 128 -3.89 1.05 3.05
CA GLY A 128 -4.75 1.45 4.16
C GLY A 128 -6.10 0.73 4.18
N GLY A 129 -7.12 1.43 4.69
CA GLY A 129 -8.46 0.87 4.88
C GLY A 129 -8.57 0.03 6.15
N ALA A 130 -7.84 0.40 7.21
CA ALA A 130 -7.68 -0.36 8.45
C ALA A 130 -7.22 -1.81 8.13
N TYR A 131 -7.88 -2.81 8.71
CA TYR A 131 -7.69 -4.22 8.40
C TYR A 131 -8.90 -4.80 7.65
N MET A 132 -9.76 -3.91 7.11
CA MET A 132 -11.09 -4.27 6.64
C MET A 132 -11.30 -4.05 5.15
N THR A 133 -10.62 -3.07 4.53
CA THR A 133 -10.82 -2.67 3.13
C THR A 133 -9.51 -2.28 2.44
N GLY A 134 -9.57 -2.07 1.13
CA GLY A 134 -8.46 -1.63 0.29
C GLY A 134 -7.82 -2.74 -0.51
N SER A 135 -6.92 -2.35 -1.41
CA SER A 135 -6.15 -3.28 -2.24
C SER A 135 -4.82 -2.68 -2.68
N GLY A 136 -3.92 -3.53 -3.15
CA GLY A 136 -2.65 -3.14 -3.78
C GLY A 136 -2.81 -2.68 -5.23
N SER A 137 -4.05 -2.60 -5.76
CA SER A 137 -4.38 -2.26 -7.14
C SER A 137 -5.05 -0.89 -7.31
N SER A 138 -5.17 -0.11 -6.23
CA SER A 138 -5.74 1.25 -6.29
C SER A 138 -4.94 2.15 -7.24
N PRO A 139 -5.61 2.94 -8.11
CA PRO A 139 -4.93 3.90 -8.99
C PRO A 139 -4.06 4.95 -8.25
N LEU A 140 -4.38 5.23 -6.98
CA LEU A 140 -3.62 6.17 -6.15
C LEU A 140 -2.21 5.67 -5.82
N ILE A 141 -1.96 4.37 -5.94
CA ILE A 141 -0.70 3.73 -5.56
C ILE A 141 0.00 3.05 -6.75
N ASP A 142 -0.25 3.54 -7.97
CA ASP A 142 0.54 3.14 -9.13
C ASP A 142 2.01 3.51 -8.93
N GLY A 143 2.89 2.51 -8.95
CA GLY A 143 4.29 2.66 -8.58
C GLY A 143 5.17 3.24 -9.69
N ALA A 144 4.67 3.43 -10.91
CA ALA A 144 5.50 3.75 -12.08
C ALA A 144 6.30 5.06 -11.91
N ARG A 145 5.62 6.15 -11.48
CA ARG A 145 6.28 7.45 -11.29
C ARG A 145 7.29 7.43 -10.13
N LEU A 146 6.94 6.77 -9.03
CA LEU A 146 7.83 6.63 -7.87
C LEU A 146 9.07 5.78 -8.25
N ALA A 147 8.89 4.67 -8.96
CA ALA A 147 9.99 3.83 -9.43
C ALA A 147 10.94 4.58 -10.38
N ALA A 148 10.37 5.34 -11.33
CA ALA A 148 11.15 6.15 -12.28
C ALA A 148 11.96 7.25 -11.60
N ARG A 149 11.30 8.02 -10.70
CA ARG A 149 11.92 9.17 -10.04
C ARG A 149 13.02 8.77 -9.06
N GLY A 150 12.81 7.68 -8.32
CA GLY A 150 13.72 7.26 -7.26
C GLY A 150 14.78 6.25 -7.70
N ASP A 151 14.74 5.75 -8.95
CA ASP A 151 15.49 4.56 -9.39
C ASP A 151 15.35 3.42 -8.38
N VAL A 152 14.11 3.11 -8.00
CA VAL A 152 13.75 2.10 -7.00
C VAL A 152 12.81 1.05 -7.57
N VAL A 153 12.77 -0.12 -6.94
CA VAL A 153 11.72 -1.11 -7.20
C VAL A 153 10.56 -0.83 -6.27
N VAL A 154 9.37 -0.59 -6.82
CA VAL A 154 8.15 -0.40 -6.04
C VAL A 154 7.33 -1.68 -6.05
N VAL A 155 6.85 -2.09 -4.88
CA VAL A 155 5.99 -3.26 -4.71
C VAL A 155 4.72 -2.83 -3.99
N THR A 156 3.53 -3.22 -4.48
CA THR A 156 2.28 -3.15 -3.74
C THR A 156 1.73 -4.55 -3.50
N VAL A 157 0.99 -4.77 -2.42
CA VAL A 157 0.60 -6.12 -1.99
C VAL A 157 -0.85 -6.19 -1.55
N ASN A 158 -1.56 -7.25 -1.99
CA ASN A 158 -2.83 -7.68 -1.43
C ASN A 158 -2.60 -8.69 -0.31
N HIS A 159 -3.48 -8.72 0.67
CA HIS A 159 -3.50 -9.69 1.76
C HIS A 159 -4.93 -9.86 2.25
N ARG A 160 -5.24 -10.93 2.96
CA ARG A 160 -6.59 -11.15 3.52
C ARG A 160 -6.99 -10.07 4.50
N LEU A 161 -8.26 -9.68 4.44
CA LEU A 161 -8.87 -8.62 5.23
C LEU A 161 -10.06 -9.13 6.04
N GLY A 162 -10.51 -8.32 7.00
CA GLY A 162 -11.70 -8.59 7.79
C GLY A 162 -11.67 -9.98 8.44
N PRO A 163 -12.79 -10.68 8.46
CA PRO A 163 -12.86 -12.01 9.08
C PRO A 163 -11.95 -13.03 8.39
N PHE A 164 -11.69 -12.92 7.08
CA PHE A 164 -10.83 -13.86 6.35
C PHE A 164 -9.37 -13.80 6.81
N GLY A 165 -8.94 -12.62 7.27
CA GLY A 165 -7.58 -12.39 7.76
C GLY A 165 -7.42 -12.39 9.28
N TYR A 166 -8.52 -12.24 10.05
CA TYR A 166 -8.42 -11.91 11.47
C TYR A 166 -9.50 -12.55 12.37
N SER A 167 -10.22 -13.57 11.91
CA SER A 167 -11.15 -14.32 12.78
C SER A 167 -10.40 -15.13 13.82
N TYR A 168 -10.56 -14.75 15.09
CA TYR A 168 -9.93 -15.46 16.20
C TYR A 168 -10.76 -16.65 16.64
N LEU A 169 -10.54 -17.80 15.99
CA LEU A 169 -11.23 -19.05 16.21
C LEU A 169 -10.57 -19.96 17.25
N ASN A 170 -9.35 -19.69 17.68
CA ASN A 170 -8.55 -20.54 18.56
C ASN A 170 -9.25 -20.93 19.86
N ARG A 171 -10.11 -20.05 20.41
CA ARG A 171 -10.88 -20.34 21.63
C ARG A 171 -12.22 -21.00 21.39
N LEU A 172 -12.61 -21.19 20.13
CA LEU A 172 -13.92 -21.71 19.74
C LEU A 172 -13.81 -23.13 19.17
N ILE A 173 -12.79 -23.37 18.35
CA ILE A 173 -12.52 -24.69 17.74
C ILE A 173 -11.00 -24.90 17.60
N PRO A 174 -10.51 -26.15 17.73
CA PRO A 174 -9.11 -26.48 17.48
C PRO A 174 -8.78 -26.41 15.98
N GLY A 175 -7.50 -26.26 15.66
CA GLY A 175 -6.97 -26.27 14.30
C GLY A 175 -6.98 -24.91 13.57
N PHE A 176 -7.36 -23.81 14.26
CA PHE A 176 -7.39 -22.46 13.71
C PHE A 176 -6.60 -21.47 14.59
N GLU A 177 -5.49 -21.92 15.15
CA GLU A 177 -4.69 -21.21 16.13
C GLU A 177 -4.15 -19.87 15.59
N ASP A 178 -3.84 -19.80 14.29
CA ASP A 178 -3.27 -18.62 13.62
C ASP A 178 -4.33 -17.73 12.93
N GLY A 179 -5.62 -18.10 13.00
CA GLY A 179 -6.70 -17.41 12.27
C GLY A 179 -6.83 -15.92 12.62
N GLY A 180 -6.55 -15.54 13.86
CA GLY A 180 -6.56 -14.15 14.32
C GLY A 180 -5.50 -13.24 13.70
N ASN A 181 -4.49 -13.81 13.03
CA ASN A 181 -3.39 -13.07 12.40
C ASN A 181 -3.07 -13.58 10.97
N ALA A 182 -3.96 -14.33 10.35
CA ALA A 182 -3.73 -14.89 9.01
C ALA A 182 -3.39 -13.81 7.98
N GLY A 183 -4.06 -12.64 8.02
CA GLY A 183 -3.75 -11.51 7.13
C GLY A 183 -2.39 -10.87 7.40
N MET A 184 -1.89 -10.89 8.64
CA MET A 184 -0.52 -10.47 8.95
C MET A 184 0.51 -11.50 8.48
N LEU A 185 0.20 -12.78 8.58
CA LEU A 185 1.04 -13.86 8.05
C LEU A 185 1.13 -13.84 6.52
N ASP A 186 0.08 -13.37 5.82
CA ASP A 186 0.12 -13.10 4.37
C ASP A 186 1.20 -12.07 4.04
N LEU A 187 1.27 -10.97 4.80
CA LEU A 187 2.31 -9.95 4.63
C LEU A 187 3.71 -10.50 4.92
N VAL A 188 3.85 -11.37 5.93
CA VAL A 188 5.13 -12.06 6.19
C VAL A 188 5.52 -12.94 5.00
N LEU A 189 4.57 -13.67 4.40
CA LEU A 189 4.82 -14.48 3.20
C LEU A 189 5.22 -13.60 2.00
N ALA A 190 4.56 -12.46 1.80
CA ALA A 190 4.92 -11.51 0.76
C ALA A 190 6.35 -10.95 0.95
N LEU A 191 6.74 -10.64 2.18
CA LEU A 191 8.09 -10.19 2.49
C LEU A 191 9.15 -11.28 2.26
N ARG A 192 8.84 -12.53 2.58
CA ARG A 192 9.69 -13.68 2.22
C ARG A 192 9.80 -13.84 0.71
N TRP A 193 8.70 -13.65 -0.02
CA TRP A 193 8.72 -13.64 -1.48
C TRP A 193 9.63 -12.54 -2.02
N VAL A 194 9.57 -11.32 -1.48
CA VAL A 194 10.47 -10.19 -1.86
C VAL A 194 11.92 -10.58 -1.60
N ARG A 195 12.25 -11.06 -0.40
CA ARG A 195 13.61 -11.54 -0.07
C ARG A 195 14.14 -12.53 -1.11
N ASP A 196 13.30 -13.45 -1.54
CA ASP A 196 13.69 -14.60 -2.36
C ASP A 196 13.70 -14.30 -3.88
N ASN A 197 13.00 -13.25 -4.33
CA ASN A 197 12.75 -13.03 -5.76
C ASN A 197 13.11 -11.63 -6.26
N ILE A 198 13.16 -10.60 -5.40
CA ILE A 198 13.21 -9.21 -5.88
C ILE A 198 14.50 -8.86 -6.62
N ALA A 199 15.57 -9.62 -6.40
CA ALA A 199 16.82 -9.49 -7.14
C ALA A 199 16.65 -9.74 -8.64
N ALA A 200 15.76 -10.64 -9.02
CA ALA A 200 15.43 -10.91 -10.43
C ALA A 200 14.69 -9.72 -11.10
N PHE A 201 14.12 -8.83 -10.31
CA PHE A 201 13.49 -7.58 -10.76
C PHE A 201 14.42 -6.36 -10.61
N GLY A 202 15.72 -6.58 -10.38
CA GLY A 202 16.73 -5.52 -10.23
C GLY A 202 16.78 -4.88 -8.84
N GLY A 203 16.05 -5.41 -7.86
CA GLY A 203 16.00 -4.93 -6.48
C GLY A 203 17.04 -5.58 -5.56
N ASP A 204 17.32 -4.96 -4.42
CA ASP A 204 18.17 -5.50 -3.37
C ASP A 204 17.34 -5.99 -2.18
N PRO A 205 17.29 -7.30 -1.88
CA PRO A 205 16.55 -7.83 -0.74
C PRO A 205 17.13 -7.38 0.62
N GLY A 206 18.34 -6.85 0.66
CA GLY A 206 18.95 -6.23 1.84
C GLY A 206 18.63 -4.74 2.01
N ARG A 207 17.84 -4.15 1.12
CA ARG A 207 17.49 -2.73 1.12
C ARG A 207 15.99 -2.50 0.95
N VAL A 208 15.19 -3.22 1.74
CA VAL A 208 13.72 -3.15 1.70
C VAL A 208 13.22 -2.13 2.73
N MET A 209 12.43 -1.17 2.25
CA MET A 209 11.68 -0.22 3.07
C MET A 209 10.19 -0.57 3.00
N LEU A 210 9.56 -0.73 4.15
CA LEU A 210 8.11 -0.78 4.24
C LEU A 210 7.57 0.66 4.37
N PHE A 211 6.53 0.97 3.62
CA PHE A 211 5.80 2.21 3.82
C PHE A 211 4.31 1.97 3.65
N GLY A 212 3.48 2.72 4.36
CA GLY A 212 2.06 2.49 4.33
C GLY A 212 1.28 3.57 5.05
N GLN A 213 0.09 3.84 4.53
CA GLN A 213 -0.78 4.89 5.04
C GLN A 213 -1.94 4.29 5.83
N SER A 214 -2.36 4.96 6.92
CA SER A 214 -3.51 4.54 7.74
C SER A 214 -3.34 3.09 8.25
N GLY A 215 -4.30 2.21 7.97
CA GLY A 215 -4.18 0.79 8.28
C GLY A 215 -2.91 0.13 7.74
N GLY A 216 -2.31 0.65 6.66
CA GLY A 216 -1.01 0.20 6.14
C GLY A 216 0.14 0.48 7.11
N GLY A 217 0.19 1.70 7.67
CA GLY A 217 1.13 2.05 8.73
C GLY A 217 0.93 1.22 9.99
N ALA A 218 -0.32 0.99 10.39
CA ALA A 218 -0.66 0.13 11.54
C ALA A 218 -0.19 -1.32 11.34
N LYS A 219 -0.31 -1.85 10.11
CA LYS A 219 0.22 -3.17 9.77
C LYS A 219 1.75 -3.22 9.85
N ILE A 220 2.44 -2.14 9.44
CA ILE A 220 3.90 -2.03 9.57
C ILE A 220 4.30 -2.05 11.05
N ALA A 221 3.66 -1.24 11.88
CA ALA A 221 3.89 -1.23 13.34
C ALA A 221 3.68 -2.62 13.95
N THR A 222 2.66 -3.35 13.49
CA THR A 222 2.39 -4.75 13.91
C THR A 222 3.49 -5.69 13.43
N LEU A 223 3.93 -5.62 12.16
CA LEU A 223 5.03 -6.43 11.63
C LEU A 223 6.34 -6.23 12.41
N MET A 224 6.60 -5.00 12.87
CA MET A 224 7.78 -4.72 13.72
C MET A 224 7.77 -5.50 15.03
N ALA A 225 6.60 -5.90 15.51
CA ALA A 225 6.42 -6.70 16.73
C ALA A 225 6.28 -8.21 16.47
N MET A 226 6.20 -8.65 15.21
CA MET A 226 6.05 -10.07 14.85
C MET A 226 7.39 -10.74 14.67
N PRO A 227 7.74 -11.81 15.45
CA PRO A 227 9.00 -12.52 15.29
C PRO A 227 9.24 -13.05 13.87
N ALA A 228 8.18 -13.49 13.19
CA ALA A 228 8.24 -14.04 11.83
C ALA A 228 8.62 -13.01 10.76
N ALA A 229 8.52 -11.69 11.04
CA ALA A 229 8.89 -10.61 10.15
C ALA A 229 10.31 -10.07 10.40
N SER A 230 10.99 -10.54 11.45
CA SER A 230 12.34 -10.09 11.80
C SER A 230 13.32 -10.33 10.64
N GLY A 231 14.10 -9.29 10.30
CA GLY A 231 15.13 -9.34 9.25
C GLY A 231 14.59 -9.26 7.81
N LEU A 232 13.26 -9.20 7.59
CA LEU A 232 12.68 -9.15 6.25
C LEU A 232 12.61 -7.74 5.66
N PHE A 233 12.87 -6.70 6.44
CA PHE A 233 12.95 -5.31 5.98
C PHE A 233 13.94 -4.52 6.84
N GLN A 234 14.47 -3.42 6.29
CA GLN A 234 15.54 -2.65 6.91
C GLN A 234 15.14 -1.20 7.23
N ARG A 235 13.97 -0.74 6.77
CA ARG A 235 13.42 0.60 7.04
C ARG A 235 11.91 0.53 7.12
N ALA A 236 11.31 1.47 7.86
CA ALA A 236 9.86 1.59 7.96
C ALA A 236 9.43 3.07 7.87
N ALA A 237 8.29 3.32 7.24
CA ALA A 237 7.60 4.60 7.27
C ALA A 237 6.10 4.41 7.47
N THR A 238 5.57 5.00 8.53
CA THR A 238 4.14 4.98 8.82
C THR A 238 3.52 6.36 8.57
N MET A 239 2.56 6.41 7.65
CA MET A 239 1.89 7.60 7.20
C MET A 239 0.48 7.61 7.82
N SER A 240 0.25 8.39 8.85
CA SER A 240 -1.06 8.45 9.54
C SER A 240 -1.60 7.10 10.02
N GLY A 241 -0.72 6.19 10.37
CA GLY A 241 -1.06 4.82 10.74
C GLY A 241 -0.21 4.30 11.89
N GLN A 242 -0.74 4.38 13.09
CA GLN A 242 -0.10 3.95 14.32
C GLN A 242 -0.81 2.72 14.90
N GLN A 243 -0.08 1.90 15.64
CA GLN A 243 -0.62 0.71 16.31
C GLN A 243 0.10 0.47 17.64
N LEU A 244 -0.39 1.07 18.71
CA LEU A 244 0.18 0.86 20.04
C LEU A 244 -0.14 -0.55 20.59
N THR A 245 -1.39 -0.97 20.43
CA THR A 245 -1.90 -2.23 20.98
C THR A 245 -2.65 -3.03 19.93
N ALA A 246 -2.57 -4.35 19.99
CA ALA A 246 -3.41 -5.28 19.24
C ALA A 246 -4.65 -5.68 20.07
N SER A 247 -5.61 -6.32 19.42
CA SER A 247 -6.80 -6.84 20.11
C SER A 247 -6.41 -7.91 21.12
N GLY A 248 -6.95 -7.82 22.32
CA GLY A 248 -6.85 -8.92 23.28
C GLY A 248 -7.72 -10.12 22.85
N PRO A 249 -7.33 -11.35 23.20
CA PRO A 249 -8.04 -12.58 22.83
C PRO A 249 -9.54 -12.57 23.17
N GLY A 250 -9.91 -12.02 24.34
CA GLY A 250 -11.32 -11.93 24.77
C GLY A 250 -12.17 -11.06 23.84
N ASN A 251 -11.66 -9.90 23.42
CA ASN A 251 -12.35 -9.00 22.50
C ASN A 251 -12.44 -9.62 21.10
N ALA A 252 -11.38 -10.24 20.63
CA ALA A 252 -11.35 -10.93 19.34
C ALA A 252 -12.34 -12.10 19.31
N THR A 253 -12.43 -12.90 20.39
CA THR A 253 -13.43 -13.98 20.53
C THR A 253 -14.84 -13.41 20.47
N ARG A 254 -15.15 -12.33 21.20
CA ARG A 254 -16.50 -11.71 21.19
C ARG A 254 -16.92 -11.27 19.79
N ARG A 255 -16.00 -10.70 18.99
CA ARG A 255 -16.27 -10.29 17.60
C ARG A 255 -16.52 -11.49 16.71
N THR A 256 -15.70 -12.55 16.82
CA THR A 256 -15.91 -13.80 16.08
C THR A 256 -17.24 -14.45 16.47
N GLN A 257 -17.59 -14.46 17.76
CA GLN A 257 -18.88 -14.97 18.21
C GLN A 257 -20.05 -14.15 17.66
N ALA A 258 -19.97 -12.83 17.66
CA ALA A 258 -21.01 -11.97 17.08
C ALA A 258 -21.19 -12.21 15.56
N LEU A 259 -20.12 -12.52 14.84
CA LEU A 259 -20.20 -12.96 13.45
C LEU A 259 -20.97 -14.27 13.31
N LEU A 260 -20.64 -15.28 14.13
CA LEU A 260 -21.29 -16.59 14.15
C LEU A 260 -22.79 -16.48 14.51
N ASP A 261 -23.11 -15.66 15.51
CA ASP A 261 -24.50 -15.42 15.96
C ASP A 261 -25.32 -14.75 14.85
N THR A 262 -24.72 -13.78 14.13
CA THR A 262 -25.36 -13.09 12.99
C THR A 262 -25.62 -14.06 11.84
N LEU A 263 -24.68 -14.95 11.57
CA LEU A 263 -24.79 -15.99 10.54
C LEU A 263 -25.67 -17.17 10.98
N LYS A 264 -25.96 -17.29 12.30
CA LYS A 264 -26.69 -18.41 12.90
C LYS A 264 -26.04 -19.77 12.65
N VAL A 265 -24.71 -19.83 12.73
CA VAL A 265 -23.94 -21.04 12.48
C VAL A 265 -23.01 -21.39 13.64
N ARG A 266 -22.62 -22.65 13.70
CA ARG A 266 -21.55 -23.11 14.59
C ARG A 266 -20.18 -22.77 14.03
N PRO A 267 -19.13 -22.64 14.86
CA PRO A 267 -17.78 -22.29 14.44
C PRO A 267 -17.24 -23.18 13.31
N GLU A 268 -17.50 -24.49 13.35
CA GLU A 268 -17.03 -25.48 12.37
C GLU A 268 -17.54 -25.19 10.94
N SER A 269 -18.73 -24.61 10.85
CA SER A 269 -19.36 -24.32 9.55
C SER A 269 -18.78 -23.08 8.87
N LEU A 270 -18.11 -22.19 9.62
CA LEU A 270 -17.64 -20.90 9.08
C LEU A 270 -16.64 -21.07 7.92
N ALA A 271 -15.84 -22.14 7.98
CA ALA A 271 -14.84 -22.42 6.95
C ALA A 271 -15.45 -22.80 5.58
N THR A 272 -16.70 -23.28 5.55
CA THR A 272 -17.37 -23.79 4.35
C THR A 272 -18.52 -22.93 3.85
N LEU A 273 -18.90 -21.88 4.61
CA LEU A 273 -19.96 -20.97 4.19
C LEU A 273 -19.60 -20.22 2.89
N PRO A 274 -20.61 -19.88 2.07
CA PRO A 274 -20.39 -18.92 0.98
C PRO A 274 -19.79 -17.63 1.51
N ALA A 275 -18.68 -17.21 0.92
CA ALA A 275 -17.92 -16.06 1.40
C ALA A 275 -18.73 -14.76 1.42
N ALA A 276 -19.67 -14.59 0.47
CA ALA A 276 -20.56 -13.43 0.40
C ALA A 276 -21.41 -13.28 1.68
N GLN A 277 -21.87 -14.36 2.29
CA GLN A 277 -22.63 -14.33 3.53
C GLN A 277 -21.78 -13.79 4.70
N ILE A 278 -20.50 -14.19 4.74
CA ILE A 278 -19.55 -13.70 5.75
C ILE A 278 -19.31 -12.18 5.58
N VAL A 279 -19.16 -11.71 4.33
CA VAL A 279 -18.99 -10.28 4.04
C VAL A 279 -20.25 -9.48 4.43
N GLU A 280 -21.44 -9.99 4.15
CA GLU A 280 -22.70 -9.35 4.50
C GLU A 280 -22.85 -9.20 6.02
N ALA A 281 -22.54 -10.25 6.78
CA ALA A 281 -22.63 -10.28 8.24
C ALA A 281 -21.72 -9.24 8.94
N LEU A 282 -20.73 -8.67 8.26
CA LEU A 282 -19.92 -7.56 8.78
C LEU A 282 -20.72 -6.29 9.09
N GLY A 283 -21.98 -6.20 8.65
CA GLY A 283 -22.89 -5.12 9.00
C GLY A 283 -23.39 -5.18 10.44
N ALA A 284 -23.25 -6.30 11.14
CA ALA A 284 -23.64 -6.44 12.53
C ALA A 284 -22.87 -5.48 13.44
N THR A 285 -23.51 -5.04 14.53
CA THR A 285 -22.89 -4.09 15.48
C THR A 285 -21.70 -4.72 16.18
N ASP A 286 -20.57 -4.01 16.25
CA ASP A 286 -19.37 -4.47 16.97
C ASP A 286 -19.64 -4.56 18.49
N PRO A 287 -19.53 -5.75 19.12
CA PRO A 287 -19.88 -5.95 20.52
C PRO A 287 -18.86 -5.36 21.51
N VAL A 288 -17.71 -4.90 21.02
CA VAL A 288 -16.65 -4.31 21.84
C VAL A 288 -16.77 -2.80 21.87
N ILE A 289 -17.08 -2.20 20.70
CA ILE A 289 -17.24 -0.74 20.57
C ILE A 289 -18.68 -0.31 20.89
N GLY A 290 -19.66 -1.17 20.67
CA GLY A 290 -21.08 -0.89 20.87
C GLY A 290 -21.72 -0.09 19.71
N SER A 291 -20.98 0.13 18.64
CA SER A 291 -21.44 0.88 17.46
C SER A 291 -20.64 0.50 16.20
N GLY A 292 -21.15 0.86 15.02
CA GLY A 292 -20.54 0.52 13.74
C GLY A 292 -20.61 -0.96 13.39
N GLY A 293 -20.03 -1.35 12.25
CA GLY A 293 -19.92 -2.74 11.82
C GLY A 293 -18.83 -3.52 12.57
N LEU A 294 -18.88 -4.84 12.48
CA LEU A 294 -17.87 -5.73 13.05
C LEU A 294 -16.48 -5.37 12.56
N TYR A 295 -15.57 -5.16 13.50
CA TYR A 295 -14.18 -4.80 13.22
C TYR A 295 -13.24 -5.95 13.57
N PHE A 296 -12.46 -6.39 12.59
CA PHE A 296 -11.43 -7.42 12.75
C PHE A 296 -10.05 -6.82 12.55
N GLY A 297 -9.09 -7.25 13.33
CA GLY A 297 -7.69 -6.80 13.27
C GLY A 297 -6.78 -7.72 14.07
N PRO A 298 -5.46 -7.48 14.11
CA PRO A 298 -4.48 -8.38 14.71
C PRO A 298 -4.77 -8.65 16.19
N VAL A 299 -4.50 -9.87 16.60
CA VAL A 299 -4.79 -10.41 17.93
C VAL A 299 -3.50 -10.82 18.62
N LEU A 300 -3.42 -10.55 19.92
CA LEU A 300 -2.41 -11.19 20.77
C LEU A 300 -2.74 -12.67 20.90
N ASP A 301 -2.10 -13.50 20.10
CA ASP A 301 -2.36 -14.94 20.02
C ASP A 301 -1.26 -15.79 20.68
N GLU A 302 -0.22 -15.14 21.25
CA GLU A 302 0.95 -15.76 21.86
C GLU A 302 1.79 -16.63 20.91
N ARG A 303 1.51 -16.59 19.61
CA ARG A 303 2.18 -17.36 18.55
C ARG A 303 2.76 -16.45 17.47
N SER A 304 1.87 -15.84 16.70
CA SER A 304 2.24 -14.93 15.59
C SER A 304 2.52 -13.52 16.09
N LEU A 305 1.76 -13.05 17.06
CA LEU A 305 1.91 -11.76 17.72
C LEU A 305 1.96 -11.97 19.24
N THR A 306 3.17 -12.05 19.77
CA THR A 306 3.45 -12.41 21.18
C THR A 306 3.41 -11.22 22.13
N ARG A 307 3.31 -9.99 21.58
CA ARG A 307 3.27 -8.74 22.34
C ARG A 307 2.46 -7.68 21.59
N HIS A 308 2.05 -6.64 22.28
CA HIS A 308 1.55 -5.44 21.62
C HIS A 308 2.65 -4.77 20.78
N PRO A 309 2.29 -4.13 19.65
CA PRO A 309 3.27 -3.49 18.77
C PRO A 309 4.16 -2.48 19.50
N PHE A 310 3.55 -1.52 20.23
CA PHE A 310 4.27 -0.46 20.94
C PHE A 310 3.79 -0.28 22.39
N TYR A 311 3.51 -1.37 23.08
CA TYR A 311 3.18 -1.37 24.50
C TYR A 311 3.75 -2.63 25.18
N PRO A 312 4.37 -2.49 26.39
CA PRO A 312 4.64 -1.23 27.12
C PRO A 312 5.80 -0.40 26.54
N ASP A 313 6.56 -0.96 25.62
CA ASP A 313 7.75 -0.39 25.00
C ASP A 313 7.82 -0.70 23.49
N ALA A 314 8.81 -0.15 22.77
CA ALA A 314 9.07 -0.48 21.37
C ALA A 314 9.57 -1.93 21.22
N PRO A 315 9.20 -2.64 20.14
CA PRO A 315 9.55 -4.05 19.97
C PRO A 315 11.06 -4.24 19.80
N PRO A 316 11.69 -5.09 20.63
CA PRO A 316 13.15 -5.24 20.63
C PRO A 316 13.71 -5.84 19.33
N GLN A 317 12.95 -6.71 18.65
CA GLN A 317 13.39 -7.34 17.39
C GLN A 317 13.51 -6.36 16.22
N SER A 318 12.97 -5.17 16.33
CA SER A 318 13.07 -4.10 15.32
C SER A 318 13.91 -2.90 15.78
N ALA A 319 14.67 -3.02 16.87
CA ALA A 319 15.44 -1.92 17.45
C ALA A 319 16.40 -1.24 16.46
N GLY A 320 17.04 -2.02 15.58
CA GLY A 320 17.97 -1.49 14.57
C GLY A 320 17.33 -0.91 13.30
N ILE A 321 15.99 -0.89 13.18
CA ILE A 321 15.30 -0.44 11.98
C ILE A 321 15.00 1.07 12.08
N PRO A 322 15.57 1.93 11.21
CA PRO A 322 15.17 3.32 11.14
C PRO A 322 13.69 3.46 10.77
N MET A 323 12.98 4.36 11.46
CA MET A 323 11.55 4.56 11.28
C MET A 323 11.19 6.04 11.09
N MET A 324 10.39 6.33 10.07
CA MET A 324 9.73 7.61 9.86
C MET A 324 8.25 7.49 10.28
N ILE A 325 7.79 8.39 11.14
CA ILE A 325 6.42 8.39 11.67
C ILE A 325 5.81 9.75 11.38
N GLY A 326 4.66 9.79 10.77
CA GLY A 326 4.02 11.07 10.50
C GLY A 326 2.53 11.03 10.35
N ASN A 327 1.99 12.23 10.27
CA ASN A 327 0.57 12.51 10.16
C ASN A 327 0.33 13.69 9.24
N THR A 328 -0.86 13.75 8.65
CA THR A 328 -1.36 14.99 8.08
C THR A 328 -1.87 15.93 9.18
N ARG A 329 -1.88 17.22 8.91
CA ARG A 329 -2.31 18.23 9.87
C ARG A 329 -3.78 18.13 10.24
N ASP A 330 -4.66 17.88 9.26
CA ASP A 330 -6.10 17.91 9.41
C ASP A 330 -6.72 16.50 9.24
N GLU A 331 -6.10 15.48 9.85
CA GLU A 331 -6.42 14.04 9.71
C GLU A 331 -7.89 13.71 9.63
N THR A 332 -8.68 14.33 10.49
CA THR A 332 -10.09 13.97 10.68
C THR A 332 -11.04 14.74 9.78
N ARG A 333 -10.56 15.68 8.99
CA ARG A 333 -11.40 16.54 8.13
C ARG A 333 -12.22 15.74 7.10
N GLY A 334 -11.70 14.63 6.63
CA GLY A 334 -12.43 13.71 5.74
C GLY A 334 -13.40 12.75 6.44
N PHE A 335 -13.43 12.71 7.79
CA PHE A 335 -14.27 11.79 8.55
C PHE A 335 -15.47 12.45 9.23
N PHE A 336 -15.40 13.76 9.49
CA PHE A 336 -16.43 14.51 10.21
C PHE A 336 -16.84 15.73 9.38
N SER A 337 -18.13 15.85 9.15
CA SER A 337 -18.71 16.99 8.44
C SER A 337 -19.32 18.02 9.39
N ASP A 338 -19.65 17.64 10.63
CA ASP A 338 -20.27 18.51 11.62
C ASP A 338 -19.26 19.00 12.68
N PRO A 339 -18.98 20.32 12.71
CA PRO A 339 -18.13 20.91 13.73
C PRO A 339 -18.83 21.11 15.09
N GLY A 340 -20.05 20.60 15.27
CA GLY A 340 -20.87 20.86 16.47
C GLY A 340 -20.27 20.39 17.80
N VAL A 341 -19.39 19.39 17.79
CA VAL A 341 -18.67 18.95 18.98
C VAL A 341 -17.42 19.82 19.16
N VAL A 342 -17.56 20.89 19.90
CA VAL A 342 -16.43 21.78 20.19
C VAL A 342 -15.74 21.34 21.47
N ILE A 343 -14.48 20.97 21.36
CA ILE A 343 -13.66 20.67 22.53
C ILE A 343 -13.24 22.00 23.15
N ARG A 344 -13.91 22.39 24.24
CA ARG A 344 -13.71 23.65 24.96
C ARG A 344 -12.24 23.99 25.19
N ARG A 345 -11.46 22.98 25.62
CA ARG A 345 -10.03 23.18 25.91
C ARG A 345 -9.21 23.61 24.68
N TYR A 346 -9.50 23.09 23.50
CA TYR A 346 -8.82 23.52 22.28
C TYR A 346 -9.17 24.92 21.86
N ARG A 347 -10.40 25.36 22.10
CA ARG A 347 -10.80 26.75 21.86
C ARG A 347 -10.08 27.72 22.78
N GLU A 348 -9.87 27.34 24.04
CA GLU A 348 -9.09 28.15 24.99
C GLU A 348 -7.62 28.25 24.61
N LEU A 349 -7.03 27.15 24.13
CA LEU A 349 -5.62 27.11 23.74
C LEU A 349 -5.35 27.81 22.40
N TYR A 350 -6.32 27.82 21.50
CA TYR A 350 -6.18 28.36 20.14
C TYR A 350 -7.32 29.35 19.81
N PRO A 351 -7.38 30.50 20.51
CA PRO A 351 -8.52 31.44 20.38
C PRO A 351 -8.64 32.08 18.98
N ALA A 352 -7.55 32.09 18.20
CA ALA A 352 -7.53 32.60 16.83
C ALA A 352 -7.99 31.57 15.77
N TRP A 353 -8.19 30.31 16.15
CA TRP A 353 -8.63 29.28 15.22
C TRP A 353 -10.14 29.35 14.96
N SER A 354 -10.54 29.04 13.73
CA SER A 354 -11.96 28.88 13.43
C SER A 354 -12.56 27.71 14.23
N PRO A 355 -13.88 27.68 14.47
CA PRO A 355 -14.53 26.53 15.11
C PRO A 355 -14.23 25.20 14.41
N SER A 356 -14.12 25.22 13.08
CA SER A 356 -13.76 24.06 12.27
C SER A 356 -12.32 23.61 12.53
N ASP A 357 -11.36 24.54 12.57
CA ASP A 357 -9.95 24.19 12.81
C ASP A 357 -9.74 23.69 14.24
N VAL A 358 -10.45 24.26 15.22
CA VAL A 358 -10.46 23.76 16.62
C VAL A 358 -10.98 22.30 16.66
N PHE A 359 -12.09 22.02 15.98
CA PHE A 359 -12.66 20.69 15.95
C PHE A 359 -11.71 19.65 15.31
N PHE A 360 -11.19 19.95 14.12
CA PHE A 360 -10.32 19.04 13.40
C PHE A 360 -8.96 18.89 14.07
N GLY A 361 -8.40 19.95 14.64
CA GLY A 361 -7.17 19.89 15.43
C GLY A 361 -7.31 18.99 16.65
N ALA A 362 -8.38 19.14 17.40
CA ALA A 362 -8.62 18.35 18.61
C ALA A 362 -8.88 16.85 18.30
N THR A 363 -9.66 16.57 17.27
CA THR A 363 -9.95 15.18 16.85
C THR A 363 -8.72 14.51 16.23
N THR A 364 -7.90 15.23 15.47
CA THR A 364 -6.61 14.75 14.95
C THR A 364 -5.66 14.41 16.09
N ALA A 365 -5.54 15.28 17.10
CA ALA A 365 -4.68 15.03 18.24
C ALA A 365 -5.09 13.76 19.00
N SER A 366 -6.38 13.56 19.23
CA SER A 366 -6.86 12.37 19.96
C SER A 366 -6.73 11.07 19.15
N ARG A 367 -6.88 11.14 17.83
CA ARG A 367 -6.88 9.96 16.95
C ARG A 367 -5.48 9.51 16.55
N SER A 368 -4.64 10.42 16.07
CA SER A 368 -3.40 10.06 15.37
C SER A 368 -2.16 10.63 16.03
N TRP A 369 -2.16 11.90 16.37
CA TRP A 369 -0.97 12.57 16.89
C TRP A 369 -0.43 11.96 18.15
N ARG A 370 -1.30 11.71 19.13
CA ARG A 370 -0.89 11.15 20.42
C ARG A 370 -0.19 9.80 20.23
N ALA A 371 -0.75 8.94 19.39
CA ALA A 371 -0.17 7.64 19.13
C ALA A 371 1.18 7.74 18.38
N ALA A 372 1.29 8.66 17.41
CA ALA A 372 2.54 8.90 16.69
C ALA A 372 3.66 9.40 17.61
N ILE A 373 3.34 10.33 18.53
CA ILE A 373 4.29 10.83 19.53
C ILE A 373 4.75 9.69 20.45
N VAL A 374 3.81 8.87 20.95
CA VAL A 374 4.15 7.74 21.83
C VAL A 374 5.05 6.73 21.11
N GLU A 375 4.74 6.35 19.87
CA GLU A 375 5.60 5.44 19.08
C GLU A 375 7.00 6.04 18.86
N ALA A 376 7.09 7.33 18.51
CA ALA A 376 8.36 8.02 18.31
C ALA A 376 9.19 8.07 19.60
N GLU A 377 8.57 8.43 20.74
CA GLU A 377 9.25 8.45 22.03
C GLU A 377 9.75 7.07 22.46
N LEU A 378 8.96 6.03 22.28
CA LEU A 378 9.33 4.66 22.59
C LEU A 378 10.52 4.20 21.73
N ARG A 379 10.52 4.55 20.44
CA ARG A 379 11.65 4.30 19.54
C ARG A 379 12.90 5.05 19.97
N ALA A 380 12.75 6.34 20.31
CA ALA A 380 13.88 7.15 20.80
C ALA A 380 14.46 6.59 22.11
N ARG A 381 13.62 6.21 23.07
CA ARG A 381 14.06 5.55 24.33
C ARG A 381 14.77 4.23 24.08
N GLN A 382 14.40 3.50 23.02
CA GLN A 382 15.08 2.26 22.61
C GLN A 382 16.44 2.53 21.95
N GLY A 383 16.78 3.80 21.66
CA GLY A 383 17.99 4.16 20.92
C GLY A 383 17.89 3.92 19.41
N SER A 384 16.71 3.72 18.89
CA SER A 384 16.47 3.47 17.47
C SER A 384 16.37 4.78 16.68
N PRO A 385 16.93 4.87 15.46
CA PRO A 385 16.74 6.05 14.63
C PRO A 385 15.25 6.25 14.32
N VAL A 386 14.71 7.41 14.73
CA VAL A 386 13.32 7.76 14.49
C VAL A 386 13.22 9.22 14.02
N PHE A 387 12.37 9.44 13.03
CA PHE A 387 12.09 10.74 12.44
C PHE A 387 10.58 10.96 12.47
N ALA A 388 10.15 12.13 12.94
CA ALA A 388 8.74 12.49 12.96
C ALA A 388 8.46 13.61 11.95
N TYR A 389 7.31 13.54 11.26
CA TYR A 389 6.87 14.61 10.34
C TYR A 389 5.38 14.93 10.51
N GLN A 390 5.02 16.13 10.10
CA GLN A 390 3.64 16.53 9.86
C GLN A 390 3.51 17.10 8.46
N LEU A 391 2.54 16.64 7.69
CA LEU A 391 2.20 17.22 6.39
C LEU A 391 1.24 18.39 6.61
N ASP A 392 1.76 19.61 6.45
CA ASP A 392 1.00 20.85 6.65
C ASP A 392 0.43 21.43 5.35
N TRP A 393 0.94 20.99 4.21
CA TRP A 393 0.47 21.49 2.93
C TRP A 393 -1.02 21.23 2.75
N ARG A 394 -1.76 22.28 2.42
CA ARG A 394 -3.21 22.23 2.24
C ARG A 394 -3.56 22.01 0.78
N SER A 395 -4.37 21.00 0.53
CA SER A 395 -4.86 20.73 -0.81
C SER A 395 -5.68 21.91 -1.35
N PRO A 396 -5.39 22.41 -2.55
CA PRO A 396 -6.19 23.43 -3.21
C PRO A 396 -7.51 22.90 -3.81
N LYS A 397 -7.68 21.59 -3.84
CA LYS A 397 -8.86 20.95 -4.42
C LYS A 397 -10.14 21.43 -3.72
N ASP A 398 -11.20 21.56 -4.48
CA ASP A 398 -12.53 22.00 -4.02
C ASP A 398 -12.49 23.32 -3.20
N GLY A 399 -11.63 24.25 -3.65
CA GLY A 399 -11.46 25.56 -2.97
C GLY A 399 -10.74 25.49 -1.63
N GLY A 400 -9.99 24.40 -1.37
CA GLY A 400 -9.18 24.24 -0.16
C GLY A 400 -9.95 23.78 1.08
N ILE A 401 -11.20 23.34 0.92
CA ILE A 401 -12.07 22.91 2.04
C ILE A 401 -11.49 21.73 2.82
N TRP A 402 -10.69 20.90 2.15
CA TRP A 402 -10.12 19.71 2.74
C TRP A 402 -8.95 19.97 3.69
N GLY A 403 -8.23 21.10 3.54
CA GLY A 403 -6.99 21.33 4.26
C GLY A 403 -5.94 20.28 3.96
N ALA A 404 -5.28 19.73 4.96
CA ALA A 404 -4.35 18.60 4.87
C ALA A 404 -4.99 17.33 5.48
N PRO A 405 -5.96 16.68 4.80
CA PRO A 405 -6.75 15.60 5.37
C PRO A 405 -6.02 14.27 5.31
N HIS A 406 -6.54 13.28 6.03
CA HIS A 406 -6.12 11.89 5.93
C HIS A 406 -6.03 11.42 4.48
N THR A 407 -5.00 10.66 4.11
CA THR A 407 -4.71 10.14 2.76
C THR A 407 -4.12 11.13 1.75
N LEU A 408 -3.98 12.41 2.10
CA LEU A 408 -3.42 13.42 1.19
C LEU A 408 -1.99 13.09 0.74
N ASP A 409 -1.23 12.45 1.58
CA ASP A 409 0.15 12.05 1.36
C ASP A 409 0.33 10.93 0.31
N ILE A 410 -0.69 10.08 0.10
CA ILE A 410 -0.59 8.97 -0.85
C ILE A 410 -0.29 9.46 -2.27
N PRO A 411 -1.15 10.27 -2.93
CA PRO A 411 -0.89 10.74 -4.28
C PRO A 411 0.35 11.65 -4.39
N LEU A 412 0.74 12.34 -3.32
CA LEU A 412 1.97 13.12 -3.29
C LEU A 412 3.21 12.24 -3.35
N VAL A 413 3.25 11.15 -2.59
CA VAL A 413 4.39 10.21 -2.55
C VAL A 413 4.49 9.41 -3.85
N PHE A 414 3.37 8.89 -4.36
CA PHE A 414 3.34 8.10 -5.60
C PHE A 414 3.42 8.96 -6.88
N GLY A 415 3.17 10.28 -6.78
CA GLY A 415 3.07 11.17 -7.92
C GLY A 415 1.77 10.99 -8.72
N THR A 416 0.74 10.43 -8.14
CA THR A 416 -0.53 10.08 -8.78
C THR A 416 -1.60 11.16 -8.58
N LEU A 417 -1.21 12.43 -8.78
CA LEU A 417 -2.05 13.60 -8.51
C LEU A 417 -3.36 13.62 -9.31
N ASP A 418 -3.33 13.04 -10.51
CA ASP A 418 -4.41 12.96 -11.48
C ASP A 418 -5.23 11.65 -11.39
N ALA A 419 -4.86 10.75 -10.50
CA ALA A 419 -5.55 9.47 -10.34
C ALA A 419 -6.97 9.65 -9.77
N PRO A 420 -7.91 8.77 -10.15
CA PRO A 420 -9.23 8.73 -9.54
C PRO A 420 -9.16 8.63 -8.01
N GLY A 421 -9.87 9.50 -7.31
CA GLY A 421 -9.84 9.57 -5.84
C GLY A 421 -8.74 10.46 -5.26
N SER A 422 -7.84 11.01 -6.07
CA SER A 422 -6.86 11.99 -5.60
C SER A 422 -7.55 13.26 -5.11
N ILE A 423 -7.09 13.74 -3.96
CA ILE A 423 -7.57 14.97 -3.31
C ILE A 423 -6.53 16.09 -3.33
N THR A 424 -5.45 15.95 -4.11
CA THR A 424 -4.36 16.94 -4.19
C THR A 424 -4.63 18.07 -5.17
N GLY A 425 -5.52 17.86 -6.17
CA GLY A 425 -5.51 18.69 -7.37
C GLY A 425 -4.28 18.42 -8.24
N THR A 426 -4.21 19.06 -9.42
CA THR A 426 -3.19 18.81 -10.44
C THR A 426 -2.40 20.08 -10.82
N GLY A 427 -2.55 21.17 -10.05
CA GLY A 427 -1.91 22.45 -10.26
C GLY A 427 -0.40 22.42 -10.03
N GLU A 428 0.26 23.55 -10.27
CA GLU A 428 1.71 23.71 -10.11
C GLU A 428 2.16 23.44 -8.67
N ASP A 429 1.45 24.00 -7.69
CA ASP A 429 1.74 23.76 -6.26
C ASP A 429 1.70 22.27 -5.91
N SER A 430 0.69 21.54 -6.40
CA SER A 430 0.55 20.10 -6.14
C SER A 430 1.73 19.31 -6.73
N ARG A 431 2.16 19.68 -7.94
CA ARG A 431 3.34 19.08 -8.58
C ARG A 431 4.61 19.40 -7.82
N ALA A 432 4.81 20.67 -7.43
CA ALA A 432 5.99 21.08 -6.67
C ALA A 432 6.12 20.34 -5.33
N VAL A 433 5.02 20.18 -4.59
CA VAL A 433 5.03 19.43 -3.31
C VAL A 433 5.27 17.93 -3.53
N SER A 434 4.75 17.36 -4.62
CA SER A 434 5.04 15.97 -4.98
C SER A 434 6.47 15.79 -5.51
N GLY A 435 7.17 16.84 -5.88
CA GLY A 435 8.47 16.77 -6.55
C GLY A 435 8.37 16.30 -8.02
N LEU A 436 7.27 16.60 -8.71
CA LEU A 436 7.00 16.26 -10.10
C LEU A 436 7.32 17.41 -11.04
#